data_2f6f40d68684a5d0d1760a79d1b94f68
#
_entry.id   2f6f40d68684a5d0d1760a79d1b94f68
#
_cell.length_a   1.000
_cell.length_b   1.000
_cell.length_c   1.000
_cell.angle_alpha   90.00
_cell.angle_beta   90.00
_cell.angle_gamma   90.00
#
_symmetry.space_group_name_H-M   'P 1'
#
loop_
_entity.id
_entity.type
_entity.pdbx_description
1 polymer ?
#
loop_
_entity_poly.entity_id
_entity_poly.type
_entity_poly.pdbx_seq_one_letter_code
_entity_poly.pdbx_strand_id
1 'polypeptide(L)'
;MRIFLSLFVAALIVSFFCVPNLVRAQDEATTLTEEEAKEAQKKLAEALKSLKKEIRTEVKVDNGGTITGAVKCKRVRHPEDVVVYIEEVNGNDYPAPEEKGILDQLNLTFVPHVIAVQKGTSIDFPNSDMVRHNLFSPPECCQQFNLGTYDVGVVKTVKFDKVCDVPLLCNVHAEMSGFVVILSNPYFSVTGRDGVFKIENVPPGTYKVSAWHEKLRTVTQDVTVESGKASNVDFNLKKKK
;
A
#
# COMPACT_ATOMS: atom_id res chain seq x y z
N MET A 1 11.84 -10.94 -22.96
CA MET A 1 13.17 -10.47 -22.51
C MET A 1 12.89 -9.34 -21.52
N ARG A 2 12.79 -9.70 -20.24
CA ARG A 2 12.43 -8.77 -19.15
C ARG A 2 13.72 -8.14 -18.61
N ILE A 3 13.81 -6.82 -18.70
CA ILE A 3 14.93 -6.06 -18.16
C ILE A 3 14.59 -5.75 -16.70
N PHE A 4 15.21 -6.48 -15.77
CA PHE A 4 15.22 -6.12 -14.36
C PHE A 4 16.23 -4.99 -14.16
N LEU A 5 15.74 -3.78 -13.90
CA LEU A 5 16.59 -2.67 -13.47
C LEU A 5 16.74 -2.77 -11.94
N SER A 6 17.80 -3.47 -11.51
CA SER A 6 18.21 -3.54 -10.11
C SER A 6 18.93 -2.23 -9.75
N LEU A 7 18.29 -1.38 -8.98
CA LEU A 7 18.94 -0.24 -8.34
C LEU A 7 19.70 -0.74 -7.10
N PHE A 8 20.98 -1.08 -7.30
CA PHE A 8 21.92 -1.28 -6.21
C PHE A 8 22.33 0.07 -5.64
N VAL A 9 21.85 0.40 -4.44
CA VAL A 9 22.51 1.38 -3.59
C VAL A 9 23.67 0.63 -2.91
N ALA A 10 24.90 0.88 -3.37
CA ALA A 10 26.09 0.27 -2.85
C ALA A 10 26.40 0.80 -1.43
N ALA A 11 26.15 -0.02 -0.41
CA ALA A 11 26.72 0.17 0.91
C ALA A 11 28.18 -0.33 0.87
N LEU A 12 29.15 0.57 0.94
CA LEU A 12 30.57 0.24 1.03
C LEU A 12 30.89 -0.23 2.47
N ILE A 13 31.09 -1.55 2.62
CA ILE A 13 31.72 -2.12 3.81
C ILE A 13 33.23 -2.05 3.60
N VAL A 14 33.90 -1.21 4.36
CA VAL A 14 35.38 -1.16 4.39
C VAL A 14 35.88 -2.21 5.38
N SER A 15 36.39 -3.34 4.88
CA SER A 15 37.19 -4.27 5.67
C SER A 15 38.65 -3.82 5.70
N PHE A 16 39.15 -3.53 6.90
CA PHE A 16 40.55 -3.21 7.16
C PHE A 16 41.43 -4.45 6.96
N PHE A 17 42.21 -4.47 5.90
CA PHE A 17 43.43 -5.28 5.82
C PHE A 17 44.63 -4.35 5.83
N CYS A 18 45.48 -4.53 6.84
CA CYS A 18 46.72 -3.81 7.04
C CYS A 18 47.78 -4.30 6.03
N VAL A 19 48.21 -3.45 5.08
CA VAL A 19 49.44 -3.62 4.29
C VAL A 19 50.17 -2.27 4.30
N PRO A 20 51.45 -2.22 4.69
CA PRO A 20 52.22 -0.98 4.73
C PRO A 20 52.69 -0.56 3.36
N ASN A 21 52.61 0.73 3.09
CA ASN A 21 53.19 1.46 1.94
C ASN A 21 52.46 1.32 0.59
N LEU A 22 51.41 2.09 0.40
CA LEU A 22 51.28 2.85 -0.85
C LEU A 22 50.57 4.21 -0.53
N VAL A 23 51.31 5.25 -0.87
CA VAL A 23 50.92 6.65 -0.72
C VAL A 23 49.82 6.97 -1.72
N ARG A 24 48.72 7.56 -1.25
CA ARG A 24 47.86 8.48 -1.99
C ARG A 24 46.98 7.89 -3.10
N ALA A 25 45.84 7.29 -2.70
CA ALA A 25 44.61 7.48 -3.44
C ALA A 25 43.63 8.15 -2.45
N GLN A 26 43.36 9.42 -2.64
CA GLN A 26 42.30 10.12 -1.95
C GLN A 26 41.00 9.47 -2.39
N ASP A 27 40.28 8.86 -1.46
CA ASP A 27 38.89 8.46 -1.64
C ASP A 27 38.09 9.72 -1.97
N GLU A 28 37.85 9.95 -3.26
CA GLU A 28 36.74 10.79 -3.69
C GLU A 28 35.45 10.05 -3.38
N ALA A 29 35.05 10.06 -2.12
CA ALA A 29 33.66 9.92 -1.78
C ALA A 29 32.95 11.11 -2.44
N THR A 30 32.34 10.87 -3.59
CA THR A 30 31.52 11.86 -4.30
C THR A 30 30.36 12.17 -3.38
N THR A 31 30.54 13.15 -2.51
CA THR A 31 29.46 13.72 -1.70
C THR A 31 28.52 14.40 -2.69
N LEU A 32 27.31 13.83 -2.87
CA LEU A 32 26.24 14.46 -3.62
C LEU A 32 26.08 15.89 -3.11
N THR A 33 25.96 16.83 -4.01
CA THR A 33 25.62 18.20 -3.64
C THR A 33 24.20 18.20 -3.03
N GLU A 34 23.89 19.19 -2.20
CA GLU A 34 22.56 19.32 -1.59
C GLU A 34 21.43 19.35 -2.66
N GLU A 35 21.73 19.88 -3.84
CA GLU A 35 20.79 19.94 -4.96
C GLU A 35 20.58 18.58 -5.62
N GLU A 36 21.65 17.80 -5.81
CA GLU A 36 21.56 16.43 -6.34
C GLU A 36 20.82 15.51 -5.36
N ALA A 37 21.04 15.66 -4.06
CA ALA A 37 20.32 14.90 -3.04
C ALA A 37 18.82 15.24 -3.04
N LYS A 38 18.44 16.52 -3.16
CA LYS A 38 17.03 16.95 -3.28
C LYS A 38 16.36 16.42 -4.55
N GLU A 39 17.07 16.44 -5.67
CA GLU A 39 16.54 15.91 -6.94
C GLU A 39 16.37 14.38 -6.90
N ALA A 40 17.32 13.66 -6.31
CA ALA A 40 17.21 12.22 -6.10
C ALA A 40 16.01 11.86 -5.20
N GLN A 41 15.83 12.62 -4.12
CA GLN A 41 14.69 12.43 -3.20
C GLN A 41 13.35 12.75 -3.88
N LYS A 42 13.29 13.77 -4.73
CA LYS A 42 12.11 14.08 -5.52
C LYS A 42 11.77 12.96 -6.52
N LYS A 43 12.77 12.44 -7.24
CA LYS A 43 12.57 11.30 -8.15
C LYS A 43 12.10 10.04 -7.42
N LEU A 44 12.68 9.76 -6.25
CA LEU A 44 12.23 8.66 -5.40
C LEU A 44 10.77 8.86 -4.97
N ALA A 45 10.40 10.06 -4.51
CA ALA A 45 9.02 10.38 -4.12
C ALA A 45 8.03 10.22 -5.27
N GLU A 46 8.42 10.55 -6.51
CA GLU A 46 7.58 10.32 -7.70
C GLU A 46 7.47 8.84 -8.05
N ALA A 47 8.56 8.08 -7.96
CA ALA A 47 8.54 6.64 -8.17
C ALA A 47 7.65 5.92 -7.13
N LEU A 48 7.68 6.35 -5.87
CA LEU A 48 6.86 5.78 -4.82
C LEU A 48 5.36 6.08 -4.99
N LYS A 49 4.99 7.19 -5.64
CA LYS A 49 3.58 7.46 -6.00
C LYS A 49 3.00 6.43 -6.98
N SER A 50 3.85 5.70 -7.70
CA SER A 50 3.45 4.63 -8.61
C SER A 50 3.32 3.27 -7.94
N LEU A 51 3.57 3.17 -6.62
CA LEU A 51 3.39 1.92 -5.89
C LEU A 51 1.94 1.45 -5.96
N LYS A 52 1.77 0.15 -6.13
CA LYS A 52 0.45 -0.47 -6.15
C LYS A 52 -0.26 -0.26 -4.81
N LYS A 53 -1.47 0.26 -4.87
CA LYS A 53 -2.37 0.38 -3.71
C LYS A 53 -3.23 -0.87 -3.49
N GLU A 54 -3.17 -1.83 -4.41
CA GLU A 54 -4.00 -3.04 -4.44
C GLU A 54 -3.15 -4.27 -4.71
N ILE A 55 -3.14 -5.22 -3.77
CA ILE A 55 -2.45 -6.51 -3.93
C ILE A 55 -3.48 -7.63 -3.76
N ARG A 56 -3.74 -8.33 -4.83
CA ARG A 56 -4.75 -9.38 -4.90
C ARG A 56 -4.38 -10.45 -5.93
N THR A 57 -4.94 -11.62 -5.77
CA THR A 57 -4.88 -12.69 -6.77
C THR A 57 -5.67 -12.28 -8.02
N GLU A 58 -5.10 -12.48 -9.18
CA GLU A 58 -5.85 -12.33 -10.43
C GLU A 58 -6.82 -13.49 -10.60
N VAL A 59 -8.09 -13.16 -10.73
CA VAL A 59 -9.16 -14.13 -10.97
C VAL A 59 -9.72 -13.94 -12.36
N LYS A 60 -9.82 -15.03 -13.11
CA LYS A 60 -10.54 -15.06 -14.39
C LYS A 60 -11.89 -15.71 -14.16
N VAL A 61 -12.95 -15.01 -14.50
CA VAL A 61 -14.33 -15.50 -14.42
C VAL A 61 -14.91 -15.48 -15.81
N ASP A 62 -15.37 -16.63 -16.29
CA ASP A 62 -16.07 -16.71 -17.57
C ASP A 62 -17.34 -15.85 -17.50
N ASN A 63 -17.44 -14.89 -18.41
CA ASN A 63 -18.53 -13.91 -18.42
C ASN A 63 -18.64 -13.07 -17.13
N GLY A 64 -17.54 -12.81 -16.43
CA GLY A 64 -17.53 -11.93 -15.28
C GLY A 64 -18.05 -10.54 -15.62
N GLY A 65 -18.82 -9.94 -14.71
CA GLY A 65 -19.26 -8.57 -14.83
C GLY A 65 -18.26 -7.58 -14.22
N THR A 66 -18.61 -6.32 -14.28
CA THR A 66 -17.78 -5.22 -13.75
C THR A 66 -18.63 -4.33 -12.86
N ILE A 67 -18.10 -3.93 -11.69
CA ILE A 67 -18.71 -2.88 -10.85
C ILE A 67 -17.90 -1.61 -11.06
N THR A 68 -18.58 -0.51 -11.41
CA THR A 68 -17.98 0.81 -11.59
C THR A 68 -18.73 1.84 -10.79
N GLY A 69 -18.11 2.98 -10.54
CA GLY A 69 -18.78 4.10 -9.90
C GLY A 69 -17.83 5.17 -9.42
N ALA A 70 -18.40 6.13 -8.71
CA ALA A 70 -17.65 7.22 -8.11
C ALA A 70 -17.96 7.34 -6.61
N VAL A 71 -16.95 7.71 -5.85
CA VAL A 71 -17.08 8.01 -4.42
C VAL A 71 -17.00 9.51 -4.22
N LYS A 72 -17.96 10.07 -3.46
CA LYS A 72 -17.97 11.45 -2.99
C LYS A 72 -17.78 11.46 -1.48
N CYS A 73 -16.84 12.24 -1.01
CA CYS A 73 -16.52 12.36 0.40
C CYS A 73 -16.86 13.76 0.93
N LYS A 74 -17.66 13.84 1.99
CA LYS A 74 -17.91 15.13 2.66
C LYS A 74 -16.89 15.36 3.77
N ARG A 75 -16.29 16.57 3.80
CA ARG A 75 -15.32 17.03 4.81
C ARG A 75 -13.91 16.41 4.71
N VAL A 76 -13.56 15.81 3.60
CA VAL A 76 -12.17 15.53 3.19
C VAL A 76 -11.93 16.25 1.87
N ARG A 77 -10.67 16.57 1.58
CA ARG A 77 -10.32 17.40 0.42
C ARG A 77 -10.53 16.67 -0.91
N HIS A 78 -10.22 15.37 -0.92
CA HIS A 78 -10.33 14.51 -2.10
C HIS A 78 -10.89 13.15 -1.69
N PRO A 79 -11.63 12.46 -2.55
CA PRO A 79 -12.09 11.08 -2.34
C PRO A 79 -10.99 10.04 -2.64
N GLU A 80 -9.76 10.40 -2.36
CA GLU A 80 -8.59 9.51 -2.50
C GLU A 80 -8.56 8.51 -1.34
N ASP A 81 -7.95 7.35 -1.57
CA ASP A 81 -7.73 6.30 -0.56
C ASP A 81 -9.02 5.72 0.03
N VAL A 82 -10.12 5.76 -0.71
CA VAL A 82 -11.31 4.99 -0.37
C VAL A 82 -11.15 3.57 -0.90
N VAL A 83 -11.29 2.57 -0.04
CA VAL A 83 -11.32 1.17 -0.43
C VAL A 83 -12.76 0.76 -0.68
N VAL A 84 -13.09 0.45 -1.94
CA VAL A 84 -14.39 -0.11 -2.35
C VAL A 84 -14.21 -1.60 -2.55
N TYR A 85 -15.03 -2.43 -1.90
CA TYR A 85 -14.85 -3.87 -1.89
C TYR A 85 -16.15 -4.64 -1.76
N ILE A 86 -16.18 -5.86 -2.27
CA ILE A 86 -17.24 -6.83 -2.02
C ILE A 86 -16.99 -7.46 -0.65
N GLU A 87 -17.97 -7.42 0.26
CA GLU A 87 -17.82 -7.94 1.62
C GLU A 87 -17.58 -9.45 1.61
N GLU A 88 -18.38 -10.19 0.86
CA GLU A 88 -18.32 -11.64 0.79
C GLU A 88 -18.69 -12.16 -0.60
N VAL A 89 -17.97 -13.19 -1.06
CA VAL A 89 -18.28 -13.93 -2.28
C VAL A 89 -18.41 -15.41 -1.88
N ASN A 90 -19.65 -15.88 -1.85
CA ASN A 90 -19.95 -17.25 -1.39
C ASN A 90 -19.38 -18.32 -2.34
N GLY A 91 -18.94 -19.42 -1.73
CA GLY A 91 -18.54 -20.63 -2.45
C GLY A 91 -17.13 -20.62 -3.06
N ASN A 92 -16.34 -19.57 -2.81
CA ASN A 92 -14.97 -19.48 -3.30
C ASN A 92 -13.98 -19.24 -2.16
N ASP A 93 -12.92 -20.03 -2.15
CA ASP A 93 -11.72 -19.78 -1.34
C ASP A 93 -10.64 -19.25 -2.29
N TYR A 94 -10.14 -18.07 -1.99
CA TYR A 94 -9.15 -17.38 -2.83
C TYR A 94 -7.77 -17.56 -2.21
N PRO A 95 -6.82 -18.19 -2.93
CA PRO A 95 -5.46 -18.33 -2.43
C PRO A 95 -4.82 -16.96 -2.23
N ALA A 96 -3.92 -16.87 -1.25
CA ALA A 96 -3.16 -15.65 -1.03
C ALA A 96 -2.35 -15.28 -2.27
N PRO A 97 -2.23 -13.98 -2.62
CA PRO A 97 -1.41 -13.56 -3.74
C PRO A 97 0.07 -13.88 -3.51
N GLU A 98 0.78 -14.28 -4.56
CA GLU A 98 2.23 -14.48 -4.51
C GLU A 98 2.99 -13.14 -4.49
N GLU A 99 2.39 -12.10 -5.06
CA GLU A 99 2.95 -10.75 -5.09
C GLU A 99 2.90 -10.15 -3.69
N LYS A 100 4.03 -9.60 -3.25
CA LYS A 100 4.09 -8.82 -2.02
C LYS A 100 3.66 -7.38 -2.25
N GLY A 101 3.02 -6.79 -1.25
CA GLY A 101 2.83 -5.35 -1.18
C GLY A 101 4.12 -4.63 -0.79
N ILE A 102 4.19 -3.35 -1.12
CA ILE A 102 5.24 -2.45 -0.63
C ILE A 102 4.55 -1.22 -0.03
N LEU A 103 4.90 -0.91 1.21
CA LEU A 103 4.50 0.32 1.88
C LEU A 103 5.75 0.94 2.51
N ASP A 104 6.23 2.00 1.89
CA ASP A 104 7.50 2.63 2.20
C ASP A 104 7.36 3.79 3.19
N GLN A 105 8.46 4.21 3.77
CA GLN A 105 8.57 5.36 4.66
C GLN A 105 9.46 6.39 3.99
N LEU A 106 8.88 7.53 3.63
CA LEU A 106 9.59 8.64 2.98
C LEU A 106 8.98 9.99 3.35
N ASN A 107 9.82 10.98 3.62
CA ASN A 107 9.41 12.33 4.01
C ASN A 107 8.42 12.34 5.18
N LEU A 108 8.70 11.55 6.22
CA LEU A 108 7.87 11.40 7.42
C LEU A 108 6.43 10.95 7.12
N THR A 109 6.24 10.16 6.06
CA THR A 109 4.93 9.60 5.66
C THR A 109 5.05 8.14 5.29
N PHE A 110 3.95 7.39 5.41
CA PHE A 110 3.80 6.08 4.81
C PHE A 110 3.28 6.22 3.37
N VAL A 111 3.92 5.53 2.42
CA VAL A 111 3.61 5.61 0.99
C VAL A 111 3.44 4.20 0.41
N PRO A 112 2.26 3.84 -0.11
CA PRO A 112 1.03 4.63 -0.13
C PRO A 112 0.44 4.82 1.28
N HIS A 113 -0.39 5.86 1.48
CA HIS A 113 -1.06 6.09 2.76
C HIS A 113 -2.05 4.97 3.12
N VAL A 114 -2.75 4.45 2.13
CA VAL A 114 -3.64 3.27 2.24
C VAL A 114 -3.25 2.24 1.20
N ILE A 115 -3.06 1.00 1.65
CA ILE A 115 -2.91 -0.17 0.78
C ILE A 115 -4.01 -1.18 1.12
N ALA A 116 -4.72 -1.66 0.10
CA ALA A 116 -5.69 -2.73 0.21
C ALA A 116 -5.06 -4.05 -0.25
N VAL A 117 -5.17 -5.08 0.56
CA VAL A 117 -4.57 -6.37 0.27
C VAL A 117 -5.54 -7.52 0.52
N GLN A 118 -5.44 -8.56 -0.26
CA GLN A 118 -6.14 -9.81 0.02
C GLN A 118 -5.49 -10.51 1.23
N LYS A 119 -6.29 -11.16 2.06
CA LYS A 119 -5.83 -11.97 3.20
C LYS A 119 -4.72 -12.94 2.80
N GLY A 120 -3.69 -13.02 3.63
CA GLY A 120 -2.49 -13.85 3.40
C GLY A 120 -1.35 -13.14 2.66
N THR A 121 -1.56 -11.89 2.23
CA THR A 121 -0.52 -11.07 1.60
C THR A 121 0.58 -10.70 2.59
N SER A 122 1.83 -10.80 2.14
CA SER A 122 2.98 -10.22 2.83
C SER A 122 3.25 -8.80 2.31
N ILE A 123 3.55 -7.87 3.21
CA ILE A 123 3.94 -6.50 2.84
C ILE A 123 5.36 -6.24 3.32
N ASP A 124 6.20 -5.74 2.43
CA ASP A 124 7.52 -5.25 2.73
C ASP A 124 7.44 -3.76 3.11
N PHE A 125 8.09 -3.40 4.21
CA PHE A 125 8.16 -2.06 4.78
C PHE A 125 9.59 -1.53 4.72
N PRO A 126 10.05 -0.99 3.59
CA PRO A 126 11.35 -0.33 3.52
C PRO A 126 11.32 0.99 4.28
N ASN A 127 12.53 1.46 4.66
CA ASN A 127 12.75 2.82 5.12
C ASN A 127 13.63 3.53 4.09
N SER A 128 13.01 4.27 3.19
CA SER A 128 13.68 5.11 2.18
C SER A 128 13.82 6.57 2.62
N ASP A 129 13.44 6.89 3.86
CA ASP A 129 13.63 8.22 4.45
C ASP A 129 15.09 8.43 4.88
N MET A 130 15.45 9.66 5.23
CA MET A 130 16.78 10.04 5.71
C MET A 130 16.94 9.85 7.22
N VAL A 131 15.87 9.41 7.91
CA VAL A 131 15.84 9.24 9.37
C VAL A 131 15.28 7.88 9.75
N ARG A 132 15.51 7.49 11.01
CA ARG A 132 14.99 6.24 11.57
C ARG A 132 13.51 6.36 11.85
N HIS A 133 12.78 5.29 11.59
CA HIS A 133 11.36 5.17 11.90
C HIS A 133 11.08 3.91 12.72
N ASN A 134 10.00 3.96 13.50
CA ASN A 134 9.35 2.80 14.07
C ASN A 134 8.06 2.55 13.29
N LEU A 135 7.69 1.29 13.12
CA LEU A 135 6.41 0.89 12.58
C LEU A 135 5.71 -0.09 13.51
N PHE A 136 4.47 0.24 13.90
CA PHE A 136 3.65 -0.63 14.73
C PHE A 136 2.15 -0.43 14.45
N SER A 137 1.35 -1.40 14.86
CA SER A 137 -0.11 -1.29 14.96
C SER A 137 -0.54 -1.12 16.41
N PRO A 138 -1.64 -0.36 16.70
CA PRO A 138 -2.16 -0.21 18.07
C PRO A 138 -2.51 -1.54 18.74
N PRO A 139 -2.42 -1.62 20.09
CA PRO A 139 -2.73 -2.86 20.84
C PRO A 139 -4.18 -3.36 20.66
N GLU A 140 -5.12 -2.44 20.40
CA GLU A 140 -6.55 -2.76 20.20
C GLU A 140 -6.84 -3.25 18.78
N CYS A 141 -5.84 -3.21 17.90
CA CYS A 141 -6.00 -3.63 16.52
C CYS A 141 -6.16 -5.15 16.39
N CYS A 142 -6.91 -5.57 15.38
CA CYS A 142 -7.14 -6.97 15.05
C CYS A 142 -5.86 -7.77 14.75
N GLN A 143 -4.83 -7.12 14.19
CA GLN A 143 -3.52 -7.70 13.94
C GLN A 143 -2.43 -6.81 14.54
N GLN A 144 -1.91 -7.21 15.68
CA GLN A 144 -0.90 -6.49 16.42
C GLN A 144 0.51 -6.86 15.94
N PHE A 145 1.34 -5.86 15.74
CA PHE A 145 2.78 -6.03 15.53
C PHE A 145 3.54 -4.76 15.90
N ASN A 146 4.83 -4.93 16.16
CA ASN A 146 5.76 -3.82 16.36
C ASN A 146 7.12 -4.23 15.77
N LEU A 147 7.54 -3.54 14.74
CA LEU A 147 8.81 -3.83 14.05
C LEU A 147 10.02 -3.17 14.75
N GLY A 148 9.76 -2.40 15.82
CA GLY A 148 10.80 -1.59 16.44
C GLY A 148 11.29 -0.46 15.53
N THR A 149 12.28 0.29 16.01
CA THR A 149 12.92 1.34 15.22
C THR A 149 13.99 0.74 14.32
N TYR A 150 14.04 1.15 13.04
CA TYR A 150 15.04 0.67 12.09
C TYR A 150 15.57 1.77 11.18
N ASP A 151 16.78 1.54 10.67
CA ASP A 151 17.56 2.50 9.93
C ASP A 151 17.13 2.62 8.45
N VAL A 152 17.63 3.64 7.81
CA VAL A 152 17.53 3.90 6.37
C VAL A 152 18.00 2.67 5.56
N GLY A 153 17.27 2.29 4.52
CA GLY A 153 17.56 1.16 3.64
C GLY A 153 17.21 -0.21 4.22
N VAL A 154 16.79 -0.30 5.50
CA VAL A 154 16.33 -1.57 6.08
C VAL A 154 14.91 -1.88 5.63
N VAL A 155 14.66 -3.14 5.27
CA VAL A 155 13.33 -3.64 4.89
C VAL A 155 12.86 -4.65 5.94
N LYS A 156 11.63 -4.49 6.41
CA LYS A 156 10.95 -5.45 7.27
C LYS A 156 9.68 -5.96 6.61
N THR A 157 9.31 -7.21 6.88
CA THR A 157 8.14 -7.86 6.25
C THR A 157 7.14 -8.28 7.32
N VAL A 158 5.85 -8.05 7.04
CA VAL A 158 4.72 -8.56 7.84
C VAL A 158 3.74 -9.27 6.93
N LYS A 159 3.24 -10.43 7.36
CA LYS A 159 2.16 -11.15 6.69
C LYS A 159 0.82 -10.77 7.32
N PHE A 160 -0.20 -10.50 6.51
CA PHE A 160 -1.52 -10.05 6.94
C PHE A 160 -2.58 -11.14 6.73
N ASP A 161 -2.92 -11.86 7.81
CA ASP A 161 -3.79 -13.04 7.78
C ASP A 161 -5.20 -12.81 8.37
N LYS A 162 -5.49 -11.62 8.88
CA LYS A 162 -6.79 -11.29 9.50
C LYS A 162 -7.53 -10.23 8.70
N VAL A 163 -8.76 -10.51 8.28
CA VAL A 163 -9.62 -9.56 7.54
C VAL A 163 -10.05 -8.42 8.47
N CYS A 164 -9.50 -7.25 8.27
CA CYS A 164 -9.77 -6.02 9.03
C CYS A 164 -8.98 -4.82 8.45
N ASP A 165 -9.19 -3.63 9.00
CA ASP A 165 -8.35 -2.46 8.77
C ASP A 165 -7.31 -2.31 9.89
N VAL A 166 -6.04 -2.27 9.53
CA VAL A 166 -4.90 -2.17 10.43
C VAL A 166 -4.29 -0.78 10.33
N PRO A 167 -4.43 0.08 11.35
CA PRO A 167 -3.70 1.33 11.43
C PRO A 167 -2.19 1.08 11.60
N LEU A 168 -1.39 1.84 10.87
CA LEU A 168 0.05 1.89 10.97
C LEU A 168 0.46 3.21 11.60
N LEU A 169 1.29 3.15 12.63
CA LEU A 169 1.75 4.31 13.38
C LEU A 169 3.28 4.29 13.54
N CYS A 170 3.84 5.48 13.75
CA CYS A 170 5.22 5.66 14.14
C CYS A 170 5.27 6.34 15.53
N ASN A 171 6.02 5.78 16.49
CA ASN A 171 6.18 6.39 17.81
C ASN A 171 7.31 7.44 17.88
N VAL A 172 8.07 7.57 16.81
CA VAL A 172 9.14 8.60 16.68
C VAL A 172 8.55 9.89 16.10
N HIS A 173 7.62 9.78 15.15
CA HIS A 173 6.97 10.90 14.45
C HIS A 173 5.46 10.73 14.55
N ALA A 174 4.83 11.47 15.44
CA ALA A 174 3.42 11.30 15.81
C ALA A 174 2.42 11.57 14.66
N GLU A 175 2.83 12.33 13.65
CA GLU A 175 2.04 12.64 12.46
C GLU A 175 2.05 11.51 11.40
N MET A 176 2.98 10.54 11.50
CA MET A 176 3.05 9.43 10.56
C MET A 176 1.96 8.41 10.84
N SER A 177 1.02 8.31 9.95
CA SER A 177 -0.03 7.29 9.97
C SER A 177 -0.29 6.74 8.56
N GLY A 178 -0.78 5.50 8.50
CA GLY A 178 -1.20 4.82 7.28
C GLY A 178 -2.13 3.66 7.60
N PHE A 179 -2.61 2.94 6.60
CA PHE A 179 -3.54 1.85 6.79
C PHE A 179 -3.27 0.68 5.84
N VAL A 180 -3.37 -0.53 6.39
CA VAL A 180 -3.50 -1.75 5.60
C VAL A 180 -4.93 -2.24 5.74
N VAL A 181 -5.68 -2.31 4.65
CA VAL A 181 -7.04 -2.86 4.62
C VAL A 181 -6.99 -4.28 4.08
N ILE A 182 -7.25 -5.27 4.93
CA ILE A 182 -7.15 -6.70 4.59
C ILE A 182 -8.55 -7.23 4.26
N LEU A 183 -8.70 -7.78 3.06
CA LEU A 183 -9.98 -8.21 2.50
C LEU A 183 -9.99 -9.73 2.26
N SER A 184 -11.16 -10.35 2.36
CA SER A 184 -11.32 -11.81 2.26
C SER A 184 -11.22 -12.33 0.83
N ASN A 185 -11.45 -11.47 -0.16
CA ASN A 185 -11.55 -11.82 -1.56
C ASN A 185 -10.84 -10.78 -2.45
N PRO A 186 -10.57 -11.06 -3.74
CA PRO A 186 -9.82 -10.16 -4.62
C PRO A 186 -10.65 -9.02 -5.26
N TYR A 187 -11.93 -8.89 -4.92
CA TYR A 187 -12.83 -7.94 -5.56
C TYR A 187 -12.88 -6.61 -4.80
N PHE A 188 -11.88 -5.79 -5.02
CA PHE A 188 -11.79 -4.45 -4.44
C PHE A 188 -11.03 -3.48 -5.34
N SER A 189 -11.18 -2.20 -5.06
CA SER A 189 -10.46 -1.12 -5.74
C SER A 189 -10.19 0.02 -4.76
N VAL A 190 -9.05 0.69 -4.89
CA VAL A 190 -8.67 1.86 -4.11
C VAL A 190 -8.78 3.10 -4.99
N THR A 191 -9.59 4.07 -4.57
CA THR A 191 -9.80 5.28 -5.37
C THR A 191 -8.58 6.18 -5.44
N GLY A 192 -8.39 6.82 -6.59
CA GLY A 192 -7.51 7.96 -6.75
C GLY A 192 -8.21 9.27 -6.33
N ARG A 193 -7.56 10.41 -6.67
CA ARG A 193 -8.06 11.76 -6.35
C ARG A 193 -9.39 12.12 -7.01
N ASP A 194 -9.70 11.48 -8.13
CA ASP A 194 -10.96 11.61 -8.86
C ASP A 194 -12.12 10.85 -8.21
N GLY A 195 -11.82 9.93 -7.31
CA GLY A 195 -12.79 9.08 -6.61
C GLY A 195 -13.42 7.99 -7.46
N VAL A 196 -12.92 7.75 -8.66
CA VAL A 196 -13.43 6.69 -9.54
C VAL A 196 -12.87 5.35 -9.11
N PHE A 197 -13.69 4.30 -9.20
CA PHE A 197 -13.28 2.92 -8.94
C PHE A 197 -13.83 1.96 -10.00
N LYS A 198 -13.15 0.82 -10.15
CA LYS A 198 -13.52 -0.26 -11.04
C LYS A 198 -13.13 -1.61 -10.43
N ILE A 199 -14.08 -2.53 -10.31
CA ILE A 199 -13.85 -3.91 -9.88
C ILE A 199 -14.27 -4.82 -11.02
N GLU A 200 -13.32 -5.55 -11.59
CA GLU A 200 -13.50 -6.39 -12.78
C GLU A 200 -13.60 -7.88 -12.45
N ASN A 201 -14.03 -8.66 -13.40
CA ASN A 201 -14.13 -10.12 -13.32
C ASN A 201 -14.98 -10.63 -12.15
N VAL A 202 -16.01 -9.86 -11.76
CA VAL A 202 -16.92 -10.23 -10.67
C VAL A 202 -17.88 -11.31 -11.18
N PRO A 203 -18.02 -12.46 -10.47
CA PRO A 203 -19.03 -13.45 -10.84
C PRO A 203 -20.43 -12.84 -10.84
N PRO A 204 -21.34 -13.27 -11.75
CA PRO A 204 -22.74 -12.84 -11.70
C PRO A 204 -23.37 -13.18 -10.35
N GLY A 205 -24.11 -12.22 -9.75
CA GLY A 205 -24.72 -12.38 -8.43
C GLY A 205 -25.11 -11.04 -7.81
N THR A 206 -25.69 -11.08 -6.61
CA THR A 206 -26.00 -9.87 -5.83
C THR A 206 -25.08 -9.82 -4.62
N TYR A 207 -24.39 -8.71 -4.43
CA TYR A 207 -23.33 -8.54 -3.45
C TYR A 207 -23.55 -7.31 -2.58
N LYS A 208 -23.11 -7.37 -1.33
CA LYS A 208 -22.89 -6.20 -0.49
C LYS A 208 -21.55 -5.58 -0.88
N VAL A 209 -21.61 -4.37 -1.43
CA VAL A 209 -20.43 -3.58 -1.78
C VAL A 209 -20.27 -2.46 -0.77
N SER A 210 -19.12 -2.40 -0.13
CA SER A 210 -18.78 -1.42 0.90
C SER A 210 -17.71 -0.46 0.43
N ALA A 211 -17.83 0.81 0.85
CA ALA A 211 -16.82 1.84 0.66
C ALA A 211 -16.31 2.29 2.04
N TRP A 212 -15.05 2.01 2.32
CA TRP A 212 -14.35 2.33 3.57
C TRP A 212 -13.39 3.50 3.37
N HIS A 213 -13.28 4.36 4.38
CA HIS A 213 -12.25 5.40 4.47
C HIS A 213 -11.89 5.66 5.94
N GLU A 214 -10.62 5.92 6.25
CA GLU A 214 -10.11 6.09 7.62
C GLU A 214 -10.90 7.09 8.47
N LYS A 215 -11.32 8.23 7.90
CA LYS A 215 -12.00 9.35 8.59
C LYS A 215 -13.52 9.35 8.45
N LEU A 216 -14.08 8.53 7.57
CA LEU A 216 -15.48 8.57 7.21
C LEU A 216 -16.18 7.28 7.60
N ARG A 217 -17.51 7.36 7.73
CA ARG A 217 -18.34 6.18 8.00
C ARG A 217 -18.40 5.31 6.75
N THR A 218 -18.14 4.02 6.90
CA THR A 218 -18.36 3.02 5.86
C THR A 218 -19.81 3.01 5.40
N VAL A 219 -20.00 2.93 4.09
CA VAL A 219 -21.32 2.86 3.46
C VAL A 219 -21.37 1.58 2.64
N THR A 220 -22.43 0.79 2.84
CA THR A 220 -22.69 -0.47 2.13
C THR A 220 -23.93 -0.33 1.25
N GLN A 221 -23.91 -0.89 0.06
CA GLN A 221 -25.04 -0.98 -0.88
C GLN A 221 -25.11 -2.38 -1.49
N ASP A 222 -26.33 -2.84 -1.79
CA ASP A 222 -26.53 -4.07 -2.56
C ASP A 222 -26.37 -3.77 -4.05
N VAL A 223 -25.55 -4.57 -4.75
CA VAL A 223 -25.24 -4.41 -6.17
C VAL A 223 -25.45 -5.75 -6.88
N THR A 224 -26.29 -5.76 -7.91
CA THR A 224 -26.46 -6.93 -8.77
C THR A 224 -25.51 -6.84 -9.96
N VAL A 225 -24.70 -7.89 -10.14
CA VAL A 225 -23.77 -8.05 -11.24
C VAL A 225 -24.35 -9.05 -12.21
N GLU A 226 -24.56 -8.62 -13.46
CA GLU A 226 -24.99 -9.46 -14.54
C GLU A 226 -23.80 -9.93 -15.40
N SER A 227 -23.95 -11.10 -16.01
CA SER A 227 -22.92 -11.70 -16.88
C SER A 227 -22.45 -10.75 -17.98
N GLY A 228 -21.16 -10.45 -18.03
CA GLY A 228 -20.52 -9.62 -19.05
C GLY A 228 -20.95 -8.14 -19.06
N LYS A 229 -21.74 -7.69 -18.07
CA LYS A 229 -22.22 -6.31 -18.01
C LYS A 229 -21.52 -5.49 -16.93
N ALA A 230 -21.60 -4.16 -17.09
CA ALA A 230 -21.18 -3.21 -16.06
C ALA A 230 -22.38 -2.80 -15.19
N SER A 231 -22.23 -2.87 -13.88
CA SER A 231 -23.15 -2.34 -12.88
C SER A 231 -22.55 -1.08 -12.28
N ASN A 232 -23.33 0.02 -12.25
CA ASN A 232 -22.85 1.31 -11.70
C ASN A 232 -23.42 1.54 -10.32
N VAL A 233 -22.55 1.92 -9.36
CA VAL A 233 -22.95 2.28 -8.00
C VAL A 233 -22.09 3.44 -7.47
N ASP A 234 -22.72 4.50 -7.01
CA ASP A 234 -22.04 5.66 -6.43
C ASP A 234 -22.14 5.68 -4.90
N PHE A 235 -21.07 6.06 -4.23
CA PHE A 235 -21.02 6.17 -2.77
C PHE A 235 -20.88 7.62 -2.30
N ASN A 236 -21.62 7.97 -1.23
CA ASN A 236 -21.54 9.26 -0.57
C ASN A 236 -21.15 9.08 0.90
N LEU A 237 -19.86 9.22 1.19
CA LEU A 237 -19.32 9.04 2.54
C LEU A 237 -19.43 10.31 3.38
N LYS A 238 -19.81 10.15 4.65
CA LYS A 238 -19.98 11.22 5.63
C LYS A 238 -19.11 10.94 6.86
N LYS A 239 -18.81 11.97 7.65
CA LYS A 239 -18.01 11.84 8.88
C LYS A 239 -18.61 10.81 9.84
N LYS A 240 -17.73 10.04 10.52
CA LYS A 240 -18.11 9.26 11.71
C LYS A 240 -18.72 10.22 12.74
N LYS A 241 -19.85 9.82 13.37
CA LYS A 241 -20.47 10.59 14.47
C LYS A 241 -19.62 10.48 15.72
#